data_1f2ca1034a49606b853a65eedd61146e
#
_entry.id   1f2ca1034a49606b853a65eedd61146e
#
_cell.length_a   1.000
_cell.length_b   1.000
_cell.length_c   1.000
_cell.angle_alpha   90.00
_cell.angle_beta   90.00
_cell.angle_gamma   90.00
#
_symmetry.space_group_name_H-M   'P 1'
#
loop_
_entity.id
_entity.type
_entity.pdbx_description
1 polymer ?
#
loop_
_entity_poly.entity_id
_entity_poly.type
_entity_poly.pdbx_seq_one_letter_code
_entity_poly.pdbx_strand_id
1 'polypeptide(L)'
;DKKGMSVKNFLSLKEKVPEMFAQKIFTSYEDIRNRLSALNDYVDSVIQQKLSNRYKNVLEYNDATPDNPLPVKLVCVFDFPKFFDAGACESLISIMKNGEKCGIFVFIAYNEEEDETSGYGSAKQYIEKIRQAAYCLVQNSGYMKSEGSGMFLLSGELPGQAVLDEFIDGYAQAAKKNLSKGIVFDSVCSLSDMFTRSSADGLSIPVGKGDGSAVEDIEFGKIGSSHHAMITGGTGSGKSTLLHTIILSAALHYSPDDLQMYLMDFKSGTEFKIYETYPIPHIRLLALDAMQEFGESILLNLNAEMERRSVLFKESGVSDIAGYVRASGKKLPRILVIMDEFQVLFDSKSNRSVAQNCAHLTNEIVKLGRSYGIHLIMSTQTVTVVGSPDCAISSDTVGQMRIRIGLKFSQTEAGRLFGAAGDDAFARMRGAIGTA
;
A
#
# COMPACT_ATOMS: atom_id res chain seq x y z
N ASP A 1 20.39 -16.26 9.40
CA ASP A 1 21.34 -16.09 10.52
C ASP A 1 20.76 -16.68 11.81
N LYS A 2 21.18 -17.91 12.17
CA LYS A 2 20.66 -18.62 13.35
C LYS A 2 21.11 -18.00 14.68
N LYS A 3 22.28 -17.43 14.72
CA LYS A 3 22.89 -16.87 15.96
C LYS A 3 22.64 -15.37 16.09
N GLY A 4 22.10 -14.71 15.09
CA GLY A 4 21.89 -13.26 15.04
C GLY A 4 23.20 -12.45 15.05
N MET A 5 24.33 -13.11 14.97
CA MET A 5 25.66 -12.46 15.13
C MET A 5 26.07 -11.70 13.86
N SER A 6 25.77 -12.24 12.70
CA SER A 6 26.11 -11.60 11.43
C SER A 6 25.23 -10.37 11.16
N VAL A 7 23.98 -10.38 11.64
CA VAL A 7 23.04 -9.24 11.53
C VAL A 7 23.39 -8.14 12.52
N LYS A 8 24.12 -8.43 13.62
CA LYS A 8 24.46 -7.44 14.64
C LYS A 8 25.11 -6.18 14.04
N ASN A 9 25.98 -6.34 13.06
CA ASN A 9 26.65 -5.22 12.39
C ASN A 9 25.70 -4.33 11.57
N PHE A 10 24.51 -4.83 11.23
CA PHE A 10 23.48 -4.08 10.49
C PHE A 10 22.36 -3.56 11.37
N LEU A 11 22.31 -3.91 12.67
CA LEU A 11 21.24 -3.50 13.57
C LEU A 11 21.15 -1.98 13.70
N SER A 12 22.29 -1.31 13.84
CA SER A 12 22.33 0.15 13.93
C SER A 12 21.76 0.83 12.68
N LEU A 13 22.05 0.31 11.49
CA LEU A 13 21.48 0.81 10.25
C LEU A 13 19.98 0.50 10.17
N LYS A 14 19.54 -0.70 10.59
CA LYS A 14 18.13 -1.08 10.64
C LYS A 14 17.33 -0.20 11.59
N GLU A 15 17.88 0.16 12.74
CA GLU A 15 17.23 1.08 13.68
C GLU A 15 17.09 2.48 13.11
N LYS A 16 18.06 2.95 12.33
CA LYS A 16 18.07 4.30 11.74
C LYS A 16 17.22 4.41 10.47
N VAL A 17 17.13 3.34 9.67
CA VAL A 17 16.38 3.29 8.39
C VAL A 17 15.69 1.92 8.26
N PRO A 18 14.68 1.63 9.08
CA PRO A 18 13.98 0.34 9.06
C PRO A 18 13.32 0.04 7.71
N GLU A 19 12.95 1.04 6.96
CA GLU A 19 12.29 0.91 5.65
C GLU A 19 13.16 0.24 4.58
N MET A 20 14.48 0.23 4.78
CA MET A 20 15.42 -0.44 3.87
C MET A 20 15.53 -1.94 4.13
N PHE A 21 15.02 -2.43 5.24
CA PHE A 21 15.15 -3.81 5.66
C PHE A 21 13.85 -4.58 5.56
N ALA A 22 13.94 -5.89 5.33
CA ALA A 22 12.81 -6.77 5.55
C ALA A 22 12.32 -6.67 7.00
N GLN A 23 11.04 -6.83 7.23
CA GLN A 23 10.42 -6.68 8.55
C GLN A 23 11.04 -7.59 9.61
N LYS A 24 11.39 -8.82 9.21
CA LYS A 24 12.01 -9.80 10.09
C LYS A 24 13.22 -10.47 9.44
N ILE A 25 14.04 -11.10 10.27
CA ILE A 25 15.07 -12.04 9.83
C ILE A 25 14.39 -13.39 9.66
N PHE A 26 14.54 -14.00 8.51
CA PHE A 26 13.93 -15.27 8.17
C PHE A 26 14.80 -16.42 8.71
N THR A 27 14.27 -17.24 9.62
CA THR A 27 14.99 -18.29 10.35
C THR A 27 14.27 -19.64 10.34
N SER A 28 13.15 -19.78 9.64
CA SER A 28 12.42 -21.03 9.48
C SER A 28 12.39 -21.48 8.02
N TYR A 29 12.25 -22.79 7.78
CA TYR A 29 12.14 -23.36 6.43
C TYR A 29 11.00 -22.72 5.60
N GLU A 30 9.85 -22.56 6.21
CA GLU A 30 8.65 -22.02 5.56
C GLU A 30 8.83 -20.54 5.19
N ASP A 31 9.30 -19.73 6.13
CA ASP A 31 9.54 -18.31 5.91
C ASP A 31 10.56 -18.04 4.80
N ILE A 32 11.67 -18.80 4.80
CA ILE A 32 12.73 -18.68 3.80
C ILE A 32 12.19 -19.07 2.42
N ARG A 33 11.47 -20.19 2.32
CA ARG A 33 10.87 -20.64 1.08
C ARG A 33 9.89 -19.62 0.51
N ASN A 34 8.95 -19.16 1.34
CA ASN A 34 7.94 -18.19 0.93
C ASN A 34 8.58 -16.87 0.48
N ARG A 35 9.62 -16.42 1.18
CA ARG A 35 10.33 -15.20 0.80
C ARG A 35 11.08 -15.31 -0.51
N LEU A 36 11.77 -16.42 -0.74
CA LEU A 36 12.47 -16.65 -2.00
C LEU A 36 11.51 -16.86 -3.18
N SER A 37 10.37 -17.51 -2.95
CA SER A 37 9.29 -17.61 -3.95
C SER A 37 8.78 -16.22 -4.34
N ALA A 38 8.44 -15.38 -3.38
CA ALA A 38 8.00 -14.02 -3.65
C ALA A 38 9.05 -13.15 -4.39
N LEU A 39 10.34 -13.41 -4.16
CA LEU A 39 11.40 -12.74 -4.92
C LEU A 39 11.49 -13.26 -6.37
N ASN A 40 11.23 -14.53 -6.62
CA ASN A 40 11.13 -15.05 -8.00
C ASN A 40 9.94 -14.45 -8.74
N ASP A 41 8.76 -14.37 -8.09
CA ASP A 41 7.58 -13.73 -8.67
C ASP A 41 7.86 -12.26 -9.03
N TYR A 42 8.62 -11.56 -8.17
CA TYR A 42 9.08 -10.21 -8.46
C TYR A 42 10.02 -10.16 -9.66
N VAL A 43 11.00 -11.08 -9.77
CA VAL A 43 11.91 -11.18 -10.94
C VAL A 43 11.11 -11.34 -12.22
N ASP A 44 10.14 -12.28 -12.23
CA ASP A 44 9.30 -12.53 -13.39
C ASP A 44 8.46 -11.31 -13.77
N SER A 45 7.87 -10.64 -12.79
CA SER A 45 7.13 -9.39 -12.99
C SER A 45 8.01 -8.28 -13.60
N VAL A 46 9.22 -8.08 -13.07
CA VAL A 46 10.15 -7.06 -13.59
C VAL A 46 10.56 -7.39 -15.03
N ILE A 47 10.89 -8.64 -15.33
CA ILE A 47 11.29 -9.05 -16.70
C ILE A 47 10.14 -8.80 -17.66
N GLN A 48 8.94 -9.27 -17.34
CA GLN A 48 7.80 -9.24 -18.25
C GLN A 48 7.19 -7.84 -18.41
N GLN A 49 7.03 -7.11 -17.30
CA GLN A 49 6.25 -5.86 -17.30
C GLN A 49 7.12 -4.60 -17.42
N LYS A 50 8.37 -4.64 -16.91
CA LYS A 50 9.21 -3.45 -16.83
C LYS A 50 10.32 -3.44 -17.87
N LEU A 51 11.09 -4.52 -17.94
CA LEU A 51 12.16 -4.61 -18.92
C LEU A 51 11.61 -4.89 -20.32
N SER A 52 10.60 -5.76 -20.48
CA SER A 52 9.79 -5.99 -21.69
C SER A 52 10.61 -6.00 -22.99
N ASN A 53 11.82 -6.56 -23.00
CA ASN A 53 12.79 -6.52 -24.11
C ASN A 53 13.24 -5.11 -24.55
N ARG A 54 12.86 -4.05 -23.83
CA ARG A 54 13.28 -2.67 -24.12
C ARG A 54 14.55 -2.29 -23.39
N TYR A 55 14.74 -2.81 -22.19
CA TYR A 55 15.88 -2.50 -21.33
C TYR A 55 16.64 -3.77 -21.00
N LYS A 56 17.97 -3.67 -20.98
CA LYS A 56 18.84 -4.82 -20.67
C LYS A 56 18.79 -5.22 -19.19
N ASN A 57 18.63 -4.23 -18.32
CA ASN A 57 18.59 -4.40 -16.87
C ASN A 57 17.90 -3.22 -16.19
N VAL A 58 17.73 -3.34 -14.87
CA VAL A 58 17.10 -2.32 -14.04
C VAL A 58 17.85 -0.98 -14.02
N LEU A 59 19.18 -0.95 -14.21
CA LEU A 59 19.93 0.30 -14.22
C LEU A 59 19.57 1.11 -15.47
N GLU A 60 19.57 0.48 -16.63
CA GLU A 60 19.16 1.11 -17.89
C GLU A 60 17.68 1.58 -17.83
N TYR A 61 16.80 0.77 -17.21
CA TYR A 61 15.43 1.17 -16.95
C TYR A 61 15.35 2.40 -16.06
N ASN A 62 16.10 2.43 -14.95
CA ASN A 62 16.10 3.53 -13.99
C ASN A 62 16.64 4.83 -14.60
N ASP A 63 17.65 4.74 -15.47
CA ASP A 63 18.19 5.89 -16.20
C ASP A 63 17.14 6.47 -17.17
N ALA A 64 16.36 5.61 -17.81
CA ALA A 64 15.29 6.02 -18.73
C ALA A 64 14.01 6.49 -17.99
N THR A 65 13.83 6.10 -16.73
CA THR A 65 12.65 6.42 -15.92
C THR A 65 13.05 6.96 -14.54
N PRO A 66 13.74 8.12 -14.47
CA PRO A 66 14.29 8.65 -13.21
C PRO A 66 13.21 9.01 -12.18
N ASP A 67 12.00 9.29 -12.62
CA ASP A 67 10.87 9.60 -11.74
C ASP A 67 10.31 8.37 -11.05
N ASN A 68 10.70 7.17 -11.50
CA ASN A 68 10.23 5.92 -10.94
C ASN A 68 11.25 4.79 -11.01
N PRO A 69 12.38 4.92 -10.33
CA PRO A 69 13.41 3.90 -10.36
C PRO A 69 12.95 2.64 -9.60
N LEU A 70 13.21 1.49 -10.17
CA LEU A 70 13.08 0.21 -9.47
C LEU A 70 14.16 0.07 -8.40
N PRO A 71 13.82 -0.45 -7.21
CA PRO A 71 14.79 -0.59 -6.13
C PRO A 71 15.83 -1.68 -6.42
N VAL A 72 17.07 -1.40 -6.05
CA VAL A 72 18.10 -2.44 -5.95
C VAL A 72 17.93 -3.17 -4.62
N LYS A 73 17.91 -4.50 -4.67
CA LYS A 73 17.72 -5.38 -3.50
C LYS A 73 18.97 -6.21 -3.25
N LEU A 74 19.40 -6.26 -1.99
CA LEU A 74 20.47 -7.14 -1.54
C LEU A 74 19.87 -8.26 -0.68
N VAL A 75 20.11 -9.50 -1.09
CA VAL A 75 19.70 -10.70 -0.34
C VAL A 75 20.94 -11.25 0.34
N CYS A 76 21.00 -11.13 1.68
CA CYS A 76 22.10 -11.67 2.48
C CYS A 76 21.66 -12.98 3.12
N VAL A 77 22.36 -14.06 2.80
CA VAL A 77 22.15 -15.39 3.37
C VAL A 77 23.34 -15.72 4.25
N PHE A 78 23.10 -15.89 5.54
CA PHE A 78 24.10 -16.31 6.52
C PHE A 78 23.80 -17.71 7.01
N ASP A 79 24.83 -18.44 7.43
CA ASP A 79 24.73 -19.84 7.92
C ASP A 79 24.09 -20.78 6.86
N PHE A 80 24.31 -20.53 5.57
CA PHE A 80 23.87 -21.46 4.52
C PHE A 80 24.58 -22.81 4.72
N PRO A 81 23.91 -23.98 4.56
CA PRO A 81 22.52 -24.20 4.05
C PRO A 81 21.47 -24.41 5.16
N LYS A 82 21.69 -23.92 6.38
CA LYS A 82 20.72 -24.09 7.49
C LYS A 82 19.36 -23.53 7.13
N PHE A 83 18.31 -24.32 7.42
CA PHE A 83 16.89 -23.97 7.13
C PHE A 83 16.55 -23.81 5.64
N PHE A 84 17.41 -24.29 4.74
CA PHE A 84 17.10 -24.39 3.32
C PHE A 84 16.65 -25.81 2.98
N ASP A 85 15.49 -25.91 2.35
CA ASP A 85 15.03 -27.13 1.69
C ASP A 85 15.31 -27.09 0.19
N ALA A 86 14.95 -28.13 -0.53
CA ALA A 86 15.16 -28.23 -1.97
C ALA A 86 14.49 -27.06 -2.73
N GLY A 87 13.24 -26.72 -2.39
CA GLY A 87 12.50 -25.62 -3.04
C GLY A 87 13.12 -24.26 -2.78
N ALA A 88 13.60 -23.98 -1.57
CA ALA A 88 14.33 -22.75 -1.23
C ALA A 88 15.65 -22.66 -2.01
N CYS A 89 16.40 -23.78 -2.13
CA CYS A 89 17.64 -23.81 -2.91
C CYS A 89 17.39 -23.56 -4.41
N GLU A 90 16.36 -24.16 -4.99
CA GLU A 90 15.98 -23.95 -6.39
C GLU A 90 15.57 -22.49 -6.64
N SER A 91 14.77 -21.92 -5.75
CA SER A 91 14.39 -20.52 -5.81
C SER A 91 15.59 -19.60 -5.71
N LEU A 92 16.54 -19.87 -4.81
CA LEU A 92 17.77 -19.10 -4.66
C LEU A 92 18.63 -19.15 -5.92
N ILE A 93 18.82 -20.34 -6.52
CA ILE A 93 19.57 -20.50 -7.78
C ILE A 93 18.88 -19.75 -8.93
N SER A 94 17.56 -19.77 -9.01
CA SER A 94 16.81 -19.00 -10.01
C SER A 94 17.04 -17.50 -9.86
N ILE A 95 16.99 -16.99 -8.62
CA ILE A 95 17.29 -15.58 -8.32
C ILE A 95 18.74 -15.22 -8.67
N MET A 96 19.70 -16.09 -8.34
CA MET A 96 21.11 -15.84 -8.68
C MET A 96 21.35 -15.74 -10.20
N LYS A 97 20.61 -16.49 -11.01
CA LYS A 97 20.75 -16.50 -12.48
C LYS A 97 20.08 -15.30 -13.14
N ASN A 98 18.94 -14.88 -12.63
CA ASN A 98 18.07 -13.90 -13.31
C ASN A 98 17.95 -12.57 -12.55
N GLY A 99 18.29 -12.56 -11.25
CA GLY A 99 18.05 -11.43 -10.36
C GLY A 99 18.91 -10.21 -10.66
N GLU A 100 20.14 -10.38 -11.13
CA GLU A 100 21.06 -9.28 -11.43
C GLU A 100 20.42 -8.29 -12.44
N LYS A 101 19.80 -8.80 -13.49
CA LYS A 101 19.09 -7.96 -14.47
C LYS A 101 17.93 -7.19 -13.85
N CYS A 102 17.33 -7.75 -12.80
CA CYS A 102 16.21 -7.17 -12.05
C CYS A 102 16.65 -6.35 -10.83
N GLY A 103 17.96 -6.09 -10.69
CA GLY A 103 18.52 -5.34 -9.56
C GLY A 103 18.55 -6.12 -8.24
N ILE A 104 18.52 -7.45 -8.28
CA ILE A 104 18.67 -8.30 -7.08
C ILE A 104 20.07 -8.90 -7.07
N PHE A 105 20.80 -8.59 -6.01
CA PHE A 105 22.13 -9.16 -5.74
C PHE A 105 22.08 -10.08 -4.52
N VAL A 106 22.76 -11.22 -4.62
CA VAL A 106 22.75 -12.24 -3.57
C VAL A 106 24.15 -12.36 -2.98
N PHE A 107 24.24 -12.26 -1.65
CA PHE A 107 25.45 -12.55 -0.87
C PHE A 107 25.19 -13.77 0.00
N ILE A 108 26.06 -14.78 -0.09
CA ILE A 108 25.95 -16.02 0.69
C ILE A 108 27.22 -16.22 1.50
N ALA A 109 27.08 -16.29 2.82
CA ALA A 109 28.16 -16.73 3.70
C ALA A 109 27.94 -18.22 4.03
N TYR A 110 28.94 -19.03 3.65
CA TYR A 110 28.96 -20.48 3.82
C TYR A 110 30.20 -20.89 4.61
N ASN A 111 30.02 -21.77 5.58
CA ASN A 111 31.15 -22.35 6.36
C ASN A 111 31.26 -23.86 6.10
N GLU A 112 32.34 -24.28 5.45
CA GLU A 112 32.58 -25.67 5.11
C GLU A 112 32.81 -26.56 6.35
N GLU A 113 33.43 -26.05 7.42
CA GLU A 113 33.71 -26.83 8.64
C GLU A 113 32.43 -27.20 9.42
N GLU A 114 31.39 -26.38 9.35
CA GLU A 114 30.11 -26.67 9.99
C GLU A 114 29.25 -27.68 9.21
N ASP A 115 29.55 -27.96 7.94
CA ASP A 115 28.77 -28.85 7.07
C ASP A 115 28.95 -30.34 7.46
N GLU A 116 30.11 -30.72 8.00
CA GLU A 116 30.40 -32.13 8.33
C GLU A 116 29.59 -32.65 9.54
N THR A 117 29.11 -31.78 10.41
CA THR A 117 28.47 -32.13 11.69
C THR A 117 26.95 -32.08 11.70
N SER A 118 26.31 -31.54 10.72
CA SER A 118 24.87 -31.31 10.70
C SER A 118 24.22 -31.97 9.48
N GLY A 119 23.23 -32.83 9.72
CA GLY A 119 22.52 -33.62 8.70
C GLY A 119 21.69 -32.77 7.72
N TYR A 120 22.32 -32.00 6.86
CA TYR A 120 21.70 -31.15 5.83
C TYR A 120 21.26 -31.92 4.57
N GLY A 121 20.72 -33.10 4.69
CA GLY A 121 20.40 -34.11 3.68
C GLY A 121 20.06 -33.62 2.26
N SER A 122 19.08 -32.77 2.07
CA SER A 122 18.63 -32.38 0.73
C SER A 122 19.29 -31.11 0.17
N ALA A 123 19.78 -30.21 1.03
CA ALA A 123 20.41 -28.95 0.59
C ALA A 123 21.85 -29.13 0.08
N LYS A 124 22.56 -30.16 0.57
CA LYS A 124 23.97 -30.40 0.23
C LYS A 124 24.20 -30.57 -1.27
N GLN A 125 23.31 -31.23 -1.98
CA GLN A 125 23.38 -31.40 -3.45
C GLN A 125 23.32 -30.08 -4.24
N TYR A 126 22.83 -29.00 -3.62
CA TYR A 126 22.70 -27.69 -4.28
C TYR A 126 23.92 -26.80 -4.09
N ILE A 127 24.80 -27.10 -3.12
CA ILE A 127 25.99 -26.28 -2.83
C ILE A 127 26.85 -26.10 -4.06
N GLU A 128 27.15 -27.18 -4.77
CA GLU A 128 27.98 -27.13 -5.99
C GLU A 128 27.31 -26.30 -7.09
N LYS A 129 25.98 -26.42 -7.25
CA LYS A 129 25.24 -25.63 -8.24
C LYS A 129 25.24 -24.13 -7.88
N ILE A 130 25.18 -23.81 -6.59
CA ILE A 130 25.26 -22.42 -6.08
C ILE A 130 26.67 -21.86 -6.29
N ARG A 131 27.72 -22.63 -5.99
CA ARG A 131 29.11 -22.25 -6.26
C ARG A 131 29.36 -21.95 -7.73
N GLN A 132 28.85 -22.78 -8.63
CA GLN A 132 28.96 -22.57 -10.08
C GLN A 132 28.20 -21.32 -10.58
N ALA A 133 27.14 -20.90 -9.88
CA ALA A 133 26.36 -19.70 -10.20
C ALA A 133 26.86 -18.43 -9.51
N ALA A 134 27.87 -18.50 -8.65
CA ALA A 134 28.38 -17.41 -7.84
C ALA A 134 29.84 -17.09 -8.14
N TYR A 135 30.23 -15.85 -7.81
CA TYR A 135 31.63 -15.49 -7.68
C TYR A 135 32.11 -15.88 -6.29
N CYS A 136 32.97 -16.90 -6.19
CA CYS A 136 33.36 -17.48 -4.91
C CYS A 136 34.66 -16.85 -4.38
N LEU A 137 34.59 -16.38 -3.13
CA LEU A 137 35.74 -15.96 -2.36
C LEU A 137 35.97 -16.95 -1.20
N VAL A 138 37.09 -17.60 -1.17
CA VAL A 138 37.50 -18.51 -0.08
C VAL A 138 38.38 -17.77 0.89
N GLN A 139 37.97 -17.72 2.16
CA GLN A 139 38.71 -17.10 3.22
C GLN A 139 39.76 -18.11 3.79
N ASN A 140 40.99 -17.72 3.77
CA ASN A 140 42.09 -18.38 4.48
C ASN A 140 42.67 -17.42 5.54
N SER A 141 43.57 -17.94 6.39
CA SER A 141 44.22 -17.13 7.45
C SER A 141 44.87 -15.88 6.81
N GLY A 142 44.29 -14.70 6.99
CA GLY A 142 44.85 -13.41 6.56
C GLY A 142 44.60 -12.98 5.12
N TYR A 143 43.93 -13.76 4.29
CA TYR A 143 43.58 -13.37 2.90
C TYR A 143 42.32 -14.08 2.40
N MET A 144 41.70 -13.50 1.39
CA MET A 144 40.65 -14.13 0.62
C MET A 144 41.17 -14.46 -0.80
N LYS A 145 40.89 -15.63 -1.29
CA LYS A 145 41.24 -16.10 -2.64
C LYS A 145 40.00 -16.18 -3.49
N SER A 146 40.06 -15.59 -4.68
CA SER A 146 39.02 -15.77 -5.67
C SER A 146 39.19 -17.10 -6.39
N GLU A 147 38.18 -17.95 -6.36
CA GLU A 147 38.14 -19.16 -7.19
C GLU A 147 38.05 -18.79 -8.67
N GLY A 148 38.95 -19.36 -9.47
CA GLY A 148 38.97 -19.18 -10.94
C GLY A 148 39.79 -18.01 -11.47
N SER A 149 40.01 -16.92 -10.73
CA SER A 149 40.81 -15.77 -11.20
C SER A 149 42.24 -15.75 -10.70
N GLY A 150 42.58 -16.54 -9.68
CA GLY A 150 43.91 -16.55 -9.04
C GLY A 150 44.23 -15.27 -8.26
N MET A 151 43.29 -14.33 -8.14
CA MET A 151 43.49 -13.10 -7.37
C MET A 151 43.36 -13.33 -5.89
N PHE A 152 44.20 -12.64 -5.11
CA PHE A 152 44.16 -12.63 -3.66
C PHE A 152 43.76 -11.24 -3.20
N LEU A 153 42.83 -11.20 -2.22
CA LEU A 153 42.47 -9.99 -1.50
C LEU A 153 43.08 -10.12 -0.07
N LEU A 154 43.89 -9.14 0.31
CA LEU A 154 44.32 -9.07 1.73
C LEU A 154 43.08 -8.73 2.57
N SER A 155 42.88 -9.52 3.63
CA SER A 155 41.88 -9.14 4.61
C SER A 155 42.42 -7.95 5.39
N GLY A 156 41.82 -6.75 5.17
CA GLY A 156 42.12 -5.61 6.01
C GLY A 156 41.51 -5.77 7.40
N GLU A 157 41.97 -4.98 8.33
CA GLU A 157 41.31 -4.87 9.64
C GLU A 157 39.92 -4.25 9.41
N LEU A 158 38.90 -4.73 10.14
CA LEU A 158 37.60 -4.12 10.13
C LEU A 158 37.74 -2.65 10.59
N PRO A 159 37.03 -1.71 9.95
CA PRO A 159 37.04 -0.32 10.37
C PRO A 159 36.62 -0.23 11.85
N GLY A 160 37.27 0.65 12.60
CA GLY A 160 36.91 0.90 14.00
C GLY A 160 35.46 1.34 14.12
N GLN A 161 34.84 1.07 15.25
CA GLN A 161 33.41 1.32 15.46
C GLN A 161 33.01 2.77 15.13
N ALA A 162 33.83 3.76 15.46
CA ALA A 162 33.56 5.17 15.17
C ALA A 162 33.43 5.46 13.66
N VAL A 163 34.29 4.86 12.83
CA VAL A 163 34.24 5.01 11.37
C VAL A 163 32.99 4.32 10.79
N LEU A 164 32.63 3.17 11.34
CA LEU A 164 31.42 2.45 10.94
C LEU A 164 30.17 3.24 11.31
N ASP A 165 30.12 3.82 12.50
CA ASP A 165 29.00 4.63 12.97
C ASP A 165 28.84 5.91 12.12
N GLU A 166 29.94 6.60 11.78
CA GLU A 166 29.94 7.76 10.90
C GLU A 166 29.42 7.40 9.50
N PHE A 167 29.87 6.28 8.94
CA PHE A 167 29.38 5.78 7.65
C PHE A 167 27.89 5.46 7.70
N ILE A 168 27.44 4.75 8.74
CA ILE A 168 26.02 4.40 8.93
C ILE A 168 25.17 5.67 9.07
N ASP A 169 25.64 6.68 9.80
CA ASP A 169 24.93 7.95 9.97
C ASP A 169 24.80 8.72 8.65
N GLY A 170 25.90 8.85 7.91
CA GLY A 170 25.91 9.49 6.60
C GLY A 170 24.97 8.79 5.61
N TYR A 171 25.03 7.46 5.58
CA TYR A 171 24.18 6.65 4.74
C TYR A 171 22.70 6.75 5.12
N ALA A 172 22.39 6.70 6.43
CA ALA A 172 21.02 6.83 6.92
C ALA A 172 20.43 8.21 6.61
N GLN A 173 21.22 9.29 6.69
CA GLN A 173 20.76 10.63 6.29
C GLN A 173 20.47 10.69 4.79
N ALA A 174 21.35 10.15 3.94
CA ALA A 174 21.15 10.10 2.51
C ALA A 174 19.93 9.26 2.12
N ALA A 175 19.76 8.10 2.76
CA ALA A 175 18.61 7.22 2.55
C ALA A 175 17.29 7.90 2.94
N LYS A 176 17.22 8.51 4.12
CA LYS A 176 16.04 9.27 4.56
C LYS A 176 15.68 10.40 3.61
N LYS A 177 16.68 11.14 3.12
CA LYS A 177 16.46 12.20 2.13
C LYS A 177 15.86 11.66 0.82
N ASN A 178 16.24 10.46 0.39
CA ASN A 178 15.72 9.83 -0.82
C ASN A 178 14.34 9.17 -0.59
N LEU A 179 14.13 8.55 0.59
CA LEU A 179 12.85 7.97 0.99
C LEU A 179 11.78 9.03 1.28
N SER A 180 12.19 10.22 1.71
CA SER A 180 11.28 11.35 1.98
C SER A 180 10.86 12.14 0.74
N LYS A 181 11.34 11.80 -0.44
CA LYS A 181 10.81 12.36 -1.69
C LYS A 181 9.40 11.81 -1.91
N GLY A 182 8.41 12.49 -1.34
CA GLY A 182 7.00 12.19 -1.60
C GLY A 182 6.71 12.28 -3.10
N ILE A 183 5.72 11.53 -3.54
CA ILE A 183 5.18 11.65 -4.90
C ILE A 183 4.56 13.04 -5.01
N VAL A 184 5.05 13.85 -5.95
CA VAL A 184 4.51 15.18 -6.21
C VAL A 184 3.14 15.04 -6.84
N PHE A 185 2.14 15.80 -6.37
CA PHE A 185 0.76 15.73 -6.86
C PHE A 185 0.67 15.89 -8.38
N ASP A 186 1.45 16.81 -8.97
CA ASP A 186 1.48 17.04 -10.43
C ASP A 186 1.93 15.82 -11.24
N SER A 187 2.60 14.85 -10.59
CA SER A 187 2.97 13.58 -11.23
C SER A 187 1.87 12.53 -11.19
N VAL A 188 0.81 12.77 -10.42
CA VAL A 188 -0.40 11.93 -10.32
C VAL A 188 -1.53 12.55 -11.14
N CYS A 189 -1.68 13.89 -11.08
CA CYS A 189 -2.72 14.66 -11.75
C CYS A 189 -2.09 15.91 -12.39
N SER A 190 -2.41 16.18 -13.64
CA SER A 190 -1.99 17.40 -14.35
C SER A 190 -3.16 18.36 -14.51
N LEU A 191 -2.88 19.67 -14.55
CA LEU A 191 -3.89 20.68 -14.89
C LEU A 191 -4.50 20.47 -16.30
N SER A 192 -3.76 19.78 -17.19
CA SER A 192 -4.31 19.39 -18.51
C SER A 192 -5.46 18.38 -18.42
N ASP A 193 -5.63 17.72 -17.29
CA ASP A 193 -6.68 16.72 -17.06
C ASP A 193 -7.98 17.33 -16.54
N MET A 194 -8.04 18.68 -16.45
CA MET A 194 -9.21 19.40 -15.91
C MET A 194 -10.46 19.08 -16.69
N PHE A 195 -11.45 18.50 -15.96
CA PHE A 195 -12.79 18.14 -16.48
C PHE A 195 -12.79 17.22 -17.70
N THR A 196 -11.77 16.36 -17.82
CA THR A 196 -11.64 15.43 -18.93
C THR A 196 -12.44 14.15 -18.75
N ARG A 197 -12.90 13.84 -17.53
CA ARG A 197 -13.65 12.62 -17.21
C ARG A 197 -15.14 12.89 -17.04
N SER A 198 -15.97 11.93 -17.45
CA SER A 198 -17.40 11.90 -17.22
C SER A 198 -17.75 10.91 -16.11
N SER A 199 -18.72 11.29 -15.26
CA SER A 199 -19.22 10.43 -14.19
C SER A 199 -20.35 9.50 -14.60
N ALA A 200 -20.75 9.50 -15.88
CA ALA A 200 -21.92 8.74 -16.36
C ALA A 200 -21.84 7.25 -15.98
N ASP A 201 -20.71 6.60 -16.22
CA ASP A 201 -20.52 5.17 -15.97
C ASP A 201 -19.83 4.87 -14.62
N GLY A 202 -19.43 5.88 -13.85
CA GLY A 202 -18.73 5.75 -12.57
C GLY A 202 -17.68 6.83 -12.36
N LEU A 203 -16.94 6.70 -11.27
CA LEU A 203 -15.81 7.57 -10.96
C LEU A 203 -14.51 6.76 -11.05
N SER A 204 -13.44 7.36 -11.54
CA SER A 204 -12.08 6.86 -11.52
C SER A 204 -11.21 8.02 -11.05
N ILE A 205 -10.62 7.91 -9.88
CA ILE A 205 -9.94 9.00 -9.18
C ILE A 205 -8.49 8.61 -8.96
N PRO A 206 -7.53 9.26 -9.62
CA PRO A 206 -6.10 9.04 -9.39
C PRO A 206 -5.72 9.38 -7.94
N VAL A 207 -4.98 8.49 -7.29
CA VAL A 207 -4.64 8.67 -5.87
C VAL A 207 -3.16 8.52 -5.54
N GLY A 208 -2.38 8.02 -6.47
CA GLY A 208 -0.96 7.78 -6.24
C GLY A 208 -0.30 7.02 -7.37
N LYS A 209 0.88 6.52 -7.10
CA LYS A 209 1.62 5.66 -8.03
C LYS A 209 1.82 4.29 -7.41
N GLY A 210 1.48 3.26 -8.16
CA GLY A 210 1.72 1.87 -7.79
C GLY A 210 3.17 1.42 -8.01
N ASP A 211 3.42 0.15 -7.75
CA ASP A 211 4.70 -0.50 -8.03
C ASP A 211 4.95 -0.47 -9.55
N GLY A 212 5.68 0.53 -10.00
CA GLY A 212 6.05 0.68 -11.41
C GLY A 212 5.59 1.95 -12.09
N SER A 213 5.33 3.04 -11.35
CA SER A 213 4.93 4.38 -11.79
C SER A 213 3.60 4.53 -12.51
N ALA A 214 2.87 3.46 -12.74
CA ALA A 214 1.50 3.61 -13.19
C ALA A 214 0.71 4.38 -12.13
N VAL A 215 -0.07 5.36 -12.57
CA VAL A 215 -1.00 6.05 -11.70
C VAL A 215 -2.09 5.07 -11.32
N GLU A 216 -2.31 4.93 -10.02
CA GLU A 216 -3.37 4.07 -9.48
C GLU A 216 -4.63 4.89 -9.25
N ASP A 217 -5.74 4.39 -9.78
CA ASP A 217 -7.05 5.00 -9.64
C ASP A 217 -7.89 4.23 -8.62
N ILE A 218 -8.62 4.95 -7.76
CA ILE A 218 -9.75 4.37 -7.03
C ILE A 218 -11.01 4.48 -7.90
N GLU A 219 -11.68 3.36 -8.12
CA GLU A 219 -12.86 3.30 -8.97
C GLU A 219 -14.15 3.08 -8.18
N PHE A 220 -15.18 3.93 -8.43
CA PHE A 220 -16.48 3.81 -7.82
C PHE A 220 -17.58 3.68 -8.89
N GLY A 221 -18.49 2.73 -8.67
CA GLY A 221 -19.75 2.65 -9.44
C GLY A 221 -19.63 2.10 -10.84
N LYS A 222 -18.46 1.82 -11.38
CA LYS A 222 -18.29 1.14 -12.67
C LYS A 222 -18.75 -0.32 -12.57
N ILE A 223 -19.13 -0.91 -13.73
CA ILE A 223 -19.50 -2.32 -13.78
C ILE A 223 -18.33 -3.17 -13.35
N GLY A 224 -18.56 -4.04 -12.35
CA GLY A 224 -17.52 -4.91 -11.77
C GLY A 224 -16.60 -4.23 -10.74
N SER A 225 -16.70 -2.91 -10.55
CA SER A 225 -15.94 -2.18 -9.54
C SER A 225 -16.62 -2.15 -8.18
N SER A 226 -15.91 -1.65 -7.21
CA SER A 226 -16.40 -1.41 -5.86
C SER A 226 -17.21 -0.11 -5.80
N HIS A 227 -17.95 0.08 -4.71
CA HIS A 227 -18.89 1.20 -4.62
C HIS A 227 -18.62 2.12 -3.44
N HIS A 228 -17.95 1.62 -2.42
CA HIS A 228 -17.61 2.32 -1.19
C HIS A 228 -16.20 1.94 -0.75
N ALA A 229 -15.53 2.86 -0.04
CA ALA A 229 -14.16 2.68 0.42
C ALA A 229 -14.05 2.81 1.93
N MET A 230 -13.15 2.02 2.52
CA MET A 230 -12.68 2.18 3.89
C MET A 230 -11.19 2.48 3.88
N ILE A 231 -10.80 3.56 4.55
CA ILE A 231 -9.41 3.99 4.69
C ILE A 231 -9.03 3.96 6.16
N THR A 232 -7.91 3.33 6.47
CA THR A 232 -7.38 3.31 7.83
C THR A 232 -5.91 3.68 7.84
N GLY A 233 -5.52 4.36 8.90
CA GLY A 233 -4.12 4.72 9.09
C GLY A 233 -3.91 5.51 10.37
N GLY A 234 -2.91 5.11 11.15
CA GLY A 234 -2.54 5.77 12.39
C GLY A 234 -2.09 7.21 12.19
N THR A 235 -1.90 7.94 13.29
CA THR A 235 -1.37 9.31 13.26
C THR A 235 -0.03 9.38 12.52
N GLY A 236 0.09 10.31 11.58
CA GLY A 236 1.31 10.49 10.77
C GLY A 236 1.52 9.41 9.70
N SER A 237 0.52 8.60 9.37
CA SER A 237 0.62 7.59 8.30
C SER A 237 0.47 8.15 6.87
N GLY A 238 -0.04 9.36 6.72
CA GLY A 238 -0.39 9.97 5.43
C GLY A 238 -1.88 9.90 5.08
N LYS A 239 -2.75 9.46 6.02
CA LYS A 239 -4.21 9.35 5.82
C LYS A 239 -4.82 10.65 5.33
N SER A 240 -4.53 11.75 5.99
CA SER A 240 -4.98 13.10 5.61
C SER A 240 -4.51 13.51 4.21
N THR A 241 -3.23 13.27 3.91
CA THR A 241 -2.67 13.53 2.58
C THR A 241 -3.41 12.75 1.51
N LEU A 242 -3.72 11.48 1.76
CA LEU A 242 -4.50 10.66 0.82
C LEU A 242 -5.93 11.21 0.64
N LEU A 243 -6.61 11.61 1.70
CA LEU A 243 -7.95 12.22 1.61
C LEU A 243 -7.92 13.50 0.77
N HIS A 244 -6.95 14.40 1.00
CA HIS A 244 -6.77 15.60 0.18
C HIS A 244 -6.42 15.27 -1.27
N THR A 245 -5.58 14.25 -1.51
CA THR A 245 -5.29 13.78 -2.87
C THR A 245 -6.55 13.32 -3.58
N ILE A 246 -7.40 12.53 -2.93
CA ILE A 246 -8.68 12.09 -3.48
C ILE A 246 -9.59 13.28 -3.81
N ILE A 247 -9.74 14.24 -2.90
CA ILE A 247 -10.61 15.41 -3.06
C ILE A 247 -10.14 16.27 -4.24
N LEU A 248 -8.85 16.61 -4.26
CA LEU A 248 -8.28 17.49 -5.30
C LEU A 248 -8.25 16.80 -6.67
N SER A 249 -7.87 15.53 -6.70
CA SER A 249 -7.88 14.73 -7.92
C SER A 249 -9.28 14.57 -8.50
N ALA A 250 -10.28 14.27 -7.66
CA ALA A 250 -11.67 14.18 -8.07
C ALA A 250 -12.18 15.53 -8.63
N ALA A 251 -11.91 16.63 -7.93
CA ALA A 251 -12.30 17.97 -8.37
C ALA A 251 -11.61 18.41 -9.67
N LEU A 252 -10.37 17.95 -9.90
CA LEU A 252 -9.65 18.24 -11.14
C LEU A 252 -10.24 17.50 -12.34
N HIS A 253 -10.53 16.20 -12.20
CA HIS A 253 -10.97 15.37 -13.33
C HIS A 253 -12.45 15.50 -13.71
N TYR A 254 -13.31 15.81 -12.75
CA TYR A 254 -14.76 15.91 -12.96
C TYR A 254 -15.25 17.34 -12.83
N SER A 255 -16.24 17.75 -13.62
CA SER A 255 -16.89 19.04 -13.43
C SER A 255 -17.86 19.02 -12.22
N PRO A 256 -18.23 20.18 -11.64
CA PRO A 256 -19.22 20.24 -10.56
C PRO A 256 -20.61 19.68 -10.95
N ASP A 257 -20.90 19.62 -12.25
CA ASP A 257 -22.13 19.01 -12.79
C ASP A 257 -22.05 17.48 -12.89
N ASP A 258 -20.84 16.93 -12.84
CA ASP A 258 -20.58 15.48 -12.86
C ASP A 258 -20.36 14.91 -11.46
N LEU A 259 -19.81 15.71 -10.54
CA LEU A 259 -19.45 15.28 -9.20
C LEU A 259 -19.73 16.33 -8.14
N GLN A 260 -20.39 15.92 -7.06
CA GLN A 260 -20.55 16.70 -5.83
C GLN A 260 -19.87 15.98 -4.67
N MET A 261 -19.30 16.72 -3.75
CA MET A 261 -18.59 16.17 -2.56
C MET A 261 -19.22 16.68 -1.27
N TYR A 262 -19.39 15.78 -0.32
CA TYR A 262 -19.80 16.07 1.04
C TYR A 262 -18.64 15.66 1.96
N LEU A 263 -18.06 16.61 2.68
CA LEU A 263 -16.91 16.41 3.55
C LEU A 263 -17.32 16.56 5.01
N MET A 264 -17.04 15.56 5.82
CA MET A 264 -17.35 15.53 7.25
C MET A 264 -16.11 15.17 8.05
N ASP A 265 -15.75 16.00 9.04
CA ASP A 265 -14.70 15.77 10.02
C ASP A 265 -15.33 15.71 11.42
N PHE A 266 -15.25 14.55 12.06
CA PHE A 266 -15.84 14.30 13.37
C PHE A 266 -14.86 14.44 14.54
N LYS A 267 -13.60 14.83 14.28
CA LYS A 267 -12.59 14.86 15.33
C LYS A 267 -12.32 16.26 15.87
N SER A 268 -11.90 17.16 15.05
CA SER A 268 -11.47 18.50 15.48
C SER A 268 -11.73 19.58 14.43
N GLY A 269 -12.38 19.24 13.34
CA GLY A 269 -12.67 20.15 12.23
C GLY A 269 -11.42 20.69 11.51
N THR A 270 -10.24 20.18 11.85
CA THR A 270 -8.98 20.75 11.33
C THR A 270 -8.61 20.20 9.96
N GLU A 271 -9.03 18.95 9.67
CA GLU A 271 -8.58 18.24 8.47
C GLU A 271 -9.08 18.94 7.20
N PHE A 272 -10.36 19.24 7.10
CA PHE A 272 -10.95 19.86 5.92
C PHE A 272 -11.09 21.38 5.99
N LYS A 273 -10.59 22.02 7.04
CA LYS A 273 -10.70 23.49 7.26
C LYS A 273 -10.12 24.31 6.11
N ILE A 274 -9.11 23.78 5.42
CA ILE A 274 -8.51 24.43 4.25
C ILE A 274 -9.55 24.77 3.17
N TYR A 275 -10.61 23.98 3.02
CA TYR A 275 -11.67 24.18 2.03
C TYR A 275 -12.68 25.26 2.43
N GLU A 276 -12.68 25.72 3.67
CA GLU A 276 -13.38 26.95 4.08
C GLU A 276 -12.66 28.19 3.53
N THR A 277 -11.32 28.17 3.57
CA THR A 277 -10.50 29.28 3.07
C THR A 277 -10.38 29.25 1.55
N TYR A 278 -10.25 28.05 0.96
CA TYR A 278 -10.12 27.84 -0.48
C TYR A 278 -11.27 26.96 -0.99
N PRO A 279 -12.47 27.53 -1.21
CA PRO A 279 -13.64 26.76 -1.56
C PRO A 279 -13.50 26.14 -2.95
N ILE A 280 -13.87 24.85 -3.03
CA ILE A 280 -13.94 24.10 -4.29
C ILE A 280 -15.41 23.97 -4.69
N PRO A 281 -15.81 24.30 -5.93
CA PRO A 281 -17.22 24.31 -6.36
C PRO A 281 -17.94 22.96 -6.23
N HIS A 282 -17.20 21.87 -6.18
CA HIS A 282 -17.74 20.51 -6.00
C HIS A 282 -18.21 20.23 -4.57
N ILE A 283 -17.66 20.94 -3.58
CA ILE A 283 -18.00 20.73 -2.17
C ILE A 283 -19.35 21.41 -1.89
N ARG A 284 -20.40 20.61 -1.74
CA ARG A 284 -21.76 21.06 -1.43
C ARG A 284 -22.04 21.12 0.05
N LEU A 285 -21.27 20.34 0.82
CA LEU A 285 -21.37 20.31 2.26
C LEU A 285 -19.97 20.16 2.85
N LEU A 286 -19.67 21.03 3.81
CA LEU A 286 -18.43 21.00 4.62
C LEU A 286 -18.85 21.05 6.09
N ALA A 287 -18.70 19.92 6.79
CA ALA A 287 -19.02 19.79 8.21
C ALA A 287 -17.71 19.65 8.99
N LEU A 288 -17.36 20.70 9.71
CA LEU A 288 -16.16 20.77 10.56
C LEU A 288 -16.56 20.59 12.01
N ASP A 289 -15.82 19.78 12.77
CA ASP A 289 -16.13 19.47 14.19
C ASP A 289 -17.60 19.02 14.37
N ALA A 290 -18.03 18.12 13.51
CA ALA A 290 -19.42 17.75 13.40
C ALA A 290 -19.85 16.91 14.61
N MET A 291 -20.97 17.33 15.24
CA MET A 291 -21.64 16.51 16.24
C MET A 291 -22.39 15.35 15.58
N GLN A 292 -22.64 14.31 16.35
CA GLN A 292 -23.30 13.08 15.90
C GLN A 292 -24.67 13.35 15.27
N GLU A 293 -25.47 14.26 15.86
CA GLU A 293 -26.79 14.67 15.38
C GLU A 293 -26.74 15.37 14.02
N PHE A 294 -25.68 16.15 13.78
CA PHE A 294 -25.47 16.78 12.49
C PHE A 294 -25.11 15.74 11.43
N GLY A 295 -24.27 14.76 11.79
CA GLY A 295 -23.99 13.61 10.92
C GLY A 295 -25.25 12.81 10.58
N GLU A 296 -26.13 12.57 11.54
CA GLU A 296 -27.44 11.95 11.32
C GLU A 296 -28.27 12.73 10.30
N SER A 297 -28.35 14.06 10.43
CA SER A 297 -29.11 14.90 9.52
C SER A 297 -28.59 14.85 8.08
N ILE A 298 -27.27 14.71 7.90
CA ILE A 298 -26.65 14.52 6.59
C ILE A 298 -27.01 13.17 5.99
N LEU A 299 -26.95 12.10 6.79
CA LEU A 299 -27.33 10.76 6.34
C LEU A 299 -28.83 10.70 5.96
N LEU A 300 -29.71 11.36 6.71
CA LEU A 300 -31.12 11.50 6.35
C LEU A 300 -31.31 12.23 5.03
N ASN A 301 -30.57 13.32 4.80
CA ASN A 301 -30.61 14.05 3.53
C ASN A 301 -30.15 13.19 2.34
N LEU A 302 -29.11 12.37 2.53
CA LEU A 302 -28.63 11.46 1.49
C LEU A 302 -29.66 10.37 1.17
N ASN A 303 -30.37 9.85 2.17
CA ASN A 303 -31.45 8.90 1.95
C ASN A 303 -32.64 9.55 1.21
N ALA A 304 -33.03 10.77 1.57
CA ALA A 304 -34.04 11.53 0.85
C ALA A 304 -33.63 11.81 -0.63
N GLU A 305 -32.34 12.06 -0.88
CA GLU A 305 -31.81 12.19 -2.24
C GLU A 305 -31.88 10.87 -3.02
N MET A 306 -31.64 9.72 -2.38
CA MET A 306 -31.86 8.41 -3.03
C MET A 306 -33.31 8.19 -3.41
N GLU A 307 -34.26 8.56 -2.53
CA GLU A 307 -35.70 8.48 -2.81
C GLU A 307 -36.07 9.39 -4.00
N ARG A 308 -35.60 10.64 -4.02
CA ARG A 308 -35.80 11.56 -5.13
C ARG A 308 -35.29 10.99 -6.46
N ARG A 309 -34.08 10.40 -6.45
CA ARG A 309 -33.49 9.74 -7.63
C ARG A 309 -34.26 8.50 -8.03
N SER A 310 -34.80 7.75 -7.09
CA SER A 310 -35.67 6.60 -7.38
C SER A 310 -36.91 6.98 -8.19
N VAL A 311 -37.55 8.09 -7.84
CA VAL A 311 -38.69 8.62 -8.61
C VAL A 311 -38.24 8.99 -10.02
N LEU A 312 -37.17 9.74 -10.19
CA LEU A 312 -36.65 10.13 -11.52
C LEU A 312 -36.31 8.91 -12.39
N PHE A 313 -35.74 7.85 -11.80
CA PHE A 313 -35.39 6.64 -12.55
C PHE A 313 -36.62 5.88 -12.98
N LYS A 314 -37.65 5.77 -12.13
CA LYS A 314 -38.93 5.15 -12.46
C LYS A 314 -39.64 5.90 -13.60
N GLU A 315 -39.70 7.23 -13.53
CA GLU A 315 -40.32 8.07 -14.59
C GLU A 315 -39.57 7.93 -15.93
N SER A 316 -38.27 7.67 -15.89
CA SER A 316 -37.42 7.47 -17.07
C SER A 316 -37.33 6.01 -17.53
N GLY A 317 -37.99 5.08 -16.83
CA GLY A 317 -37.97 3.65 -17.16
C GLY A 317 -36.59 2.97 -16.99
N VAL A 318 -35.76 3.46 -16.06
CA VAL A 318 -34.41 2.98 -15.82
C VAL A 318 -34.25 2.56 -14.36
N SER A 319 -33.18 1.80 -14.05
CA SER A 319 -32.93 1.27 -12.72
C SER A 319 -31.75 1.93 -11.99
N ASP A 320 -30.94 2.72 -12.69
CA ASP A 320 -29.73 3.29 -12.13
C ASP A 320 -29.34 4.63 -12.79
N ILE A 321 -28.38 5.32 -12.16
CA ILE A 321 -27.91 6.63 -12.60
C ILE A 321 -27.31 6.59 -14.02
N ALA A 322 -26.59 5.53 -14.39
CA ALA A 322 -25.99 5.41 -15.72
C ALA A 322 -27.07 5.27 -16.80
N GLY A 323 -28.11 4.47 -16.52
CA GLY A 323 -29.28 4.35 -17.33
C GLY A 323 -30.01 5.69 -17.49
N TYR A 324 -30.19 6.44 -16.40
CA TYR A 324 -30.83 7.75 -16.43
C TYR A 324 -30.09 8.77 -17.32
N VAL A 325 -28.78 8.88 -17.12
CA VAL A 325 -27.96 9.81 -17.92
C VAL A 325 -28.01 9.47 -19.40
N ARG A 326 -27.96 8.18 -19.77
CA ARG A 326 -28.06 7.72 -21.17
C ARG A 326 -29.44 7.96 -21.75
N ALA A 327 -30.51 7.68 -21.01
CA ALA A 327 -31.88 7.79 -21.51
C ALA A 327 -32.35 9.24 -21.61
N SER A 328 -32.03 10.08 -20.62
CA SER A 328 -32.48 11.46 -20.55
C SER A 328 -31.56 12.45 -21.26
N GLY A 329 -30.30 12.12 -21.48
CA GLY A 329 -29.25 13.04 -21.93
C GLY A 329 -28.91 14.15 -20.92
N LYS A 330 -29.48 14.09 -19.70
CA LYS A 330 -29.26 15.09 -18.65
C LYS A 330 -28.17 14.62 -17.71
N LYS A 331 -27.31 15.54 -17.28
CA LYS A 331 -26.34 15.28 -16.22
C LYS A 331 -27.07 15.10 -14.89
N LEU A 332 -26.61 14.13 -14.12
CA LEU A 332 -26.99 13.94 -12.73
C LEU A 332 -25.70 13.66 -11.96
N PRO A 333 -25.24 14.58 -11.09
CA PRO A 333 -23.95 14.44 -10.46
C PRO A 333 -23.91 13.21 -9.53
N ARG A 334 -22.80 12.47 -9.54
CA ARG A 334 -22.53 11.52 -8.48
C ARG A 334 -22.17 12.26 -7.20
N ILE A 335 -22.45 11.68 -6.06
CA ILE A 335 -22.15 12.23 -4.74
C ILE A 335 -21.07 11.38 -4.10
N LEU A 336 -19.94 12.00 -3.80
CA LEU A 336 -18.85 11.39 -3.04
C LEU A 336 -18.86 11.95 -1.63
N VAL A 337 -19.15 11.10 -0.67
CA VAL A 337 -19.21 11.46 0.76
C VAL A 337 -17.94 10.98 1.43
N ILE A 338 -17.17 11.89 2.00
CA ILE A 338 -15.91 11.61 2.69
C ILE A 338 -16.09 11.92 4.17
N MET A 339 -15.98 10.89 5.01
CA MET A 339 -16.13 10.98 6.45
C MET A 339 -14.80 10.66 7.13
N ASP A 340 -14.18 11.65 7.77
CA ASP A 340 -13.01 11.36 8.61
C ASP A 340 -13.44 11.12 10.06
N GLU A 341 -12.78 10.13 10.70
CA GLU A 341 -13.09 9.63 12.03
C GLU A 341 -14.56 9.24 12.20
N PHE A 342 -15.09 8.53 11.19
CA PHE A 342 -16.49 8.15 11.07
C PHE A 342 -17.05 7.36 12.28
N GLN A 343 -16.19 6.72 13.10
CA GLN A 343 -16.59 5.95 14.26
C GLN A 343 -17.36 6.79 15.31
N VAL A 344 -17.19 8.10 15.30
CA VAL A 344 -17.92 9.01 16.19
C VAL A 344 -19.44 8.93 15.96
N LEU A 345 -19.88 8.72 14.71
CA LEU A 345 -21.29 8.56 14.36
C LEU A 345 -21.96 7.39 15.08
N PHE A 346 -21.20 6.38 15.43
CA PHE A 346 -21.67 5.12 15.99
C PHE A 346 -21.35 4.98 17.49
N ASP A 347 -20.90 6.06 18.14
CA ASP A 347 -20.60 6.04 19.57
C ASP A 347 -21.90 6.10 20.39
N SER A 348 -22.32 4.94 20.88
CA SER A 348 -23.50 4.79 21.73
C SER A 348 -23.39 5.45 23.10
N LYS A 349 -22.19 5.86 23.52
CA LYS A 349 -21.99 6.54 24.81
C LYS A 349 -22.43 8.00 24.75
N SER A 350 -22.32 8.63 23.58
CA SER A 350 -22.75 10.01 23.37
C SER A 350 -24.28 10.09 23.26
N ASN A 351 -24.87 9.43 22.26
CA ASN A 351 -26.30 9.34 22.06
C ASN A 351 -26.67 8.03 21.37
N ARG A 352 -27.22 7.07 22.15
CA ARG A 352 -27.52 5.73 21.62
C ARG A 352 -28.55 5.73 20.50
N SER A 353 -29.60 6.55 20.59
CA SER A 353 -30.65 6.60 19.57
C SER A 353 -30.12 7.13 18.24
N VAL A 354 -29.33 8.21 18.29
CA VAL A 354 -28.68 8.79 17.12
C VAL A 354 -27.68 7.80 16.51
N ALA A 355 -26.86 7.13 17.33
CA ALA A 355 -25.90 6.12 16.86
C ALA A 355 -26.58 4.95 16.14
N GLN A 356 -27.71 4.45 16.67
CA GLN A 356 -28.50 3.39 16.03
C GLN A 356 -29.07 3.84 14.69
N ASN A 357 -29.60 5.06 14.65
CA ASN A 357 -30.15 5.61 13.41
C ASN A 357 -29.07 5.86 12.36
N CYS A 358 -27.91 6.41 12.76
CA CYS A 358 -26.75 6.55 11.88
C CYS A 358 -26.29 5.20 11.30
N ALA A 359 -26.26 4.14 12.13
CA ALA A 359 -25.89 2.81 11.66
C ALA A 359 -26.90 2.28 10.62
N HIS A 360 -28.20 2.44 10.88
CA HIS A 360 -29.25 2.05 9.93
C HIS A 360 -29.14 2.80 8.60
N LEU A 361 -29.08 4.12 8.63
CA LEU A 361 -28.98 4.97 7.46
C LEU A 361 -27.73 4.70 6.63
N THR A 362 -26.58 4.50 7.29
CA THR A 362 -25.33 4.13 6.62
C THR A 362 -25.46 2.78 5.93
N ASN A 363 -26.07 1.78 6.60
CA ASN A 363 -26.31 0.47 5.99
C ASN A 363 -27.18 0.55 4.75
N GLU A 364 -28.19 1.41 4.75
CA GLU A 364 -29.04 1.67 3.58
C GLU A 364 -28.26 2.29 2.43
N ILE A 365 -27.47 3.33 2.69
CA ILE A 365 -26.62 3.98 1.69
C ILE A 365 -25.60 3.02 1.10
N VAL A 366 -24.96 2.18 1.91
CA VAL A 366 -23.99 1.21 1.40
C VAL A 366 -24.63 0.14 0.53
N LYS A 367 -25.86 -0.28 0.84
CA LYS A 367 -26.60 -1.28 0.05
C LYS A 367 -27.12 -0.71 -1.28
N LEU A 368 -27.65 0.49 -1.27
CA LEU A 368 -28.43 1.05 -2.37
C LEU A 368 -27.72 2.17 -3.13
N GLY A 369 -26.79 2.87 -2.48
CA GLY A 369 -26.12 4.08 -3.00
C GLY A 369 -25.51 3.92 -4.38
N ARG A 370 -25.00 2.70 -4.70
CA ARG A 370 -24.47 2.37 -6.03
C ARG A 370 -25.43 2.76 -7.15
N SER A 371 -26.66 2.31 -7.07
CA SER A 371 -27.66 2.53 -8.13
C SER A 371 -28.00 4.00 -8.27
N TYR A 372 -27.93 4.73 -7.16
CA TYR A 372 -28.23 6.16 -7.13
C TYR A 372 -27.00 7.05 -7.33
N GLY A 373 -25.79 6.49 -7.49
CA GLY A 373 -24.56 7.25 -7.69
C GLY A 373 -24.07 7.96 -6.43
N ILE A 374 -24.32 7.37 -5.26
CA ILE A 374 -23.82 7.86 -3.95
C ILE A 374 -22.75 6.90 -3.46
N HIS A 375 -21.57 7.44 -3.18
CA HIS A 375 -20.38 6.68 -2.79
C HIS A 375 -19.82 7.20 -1.48
N LEU A 376 -19.46 6.30 -0.54
CA LEU A 376 -18.91 6.63 0.75
C LEU A 376 -17.41 6.31 0.78
N ILE A 377 -16.63 7.21 1.33
CA ILE A 377 -15.27 6.99 1.82
C ILE A 377 -15.29 7.20 3.32
N MET A 378 -15.10 6.12 4.07
CA MET A 378 -15.10 6.12 5.52
C MET A 378 -13.68 5.96 6.04
N SER A 379 -13.18 6.94 6.77
CA SER A 379 -11.80 7.03 7.21
C SER A 379 -11.72 6.99 8.74
N THR A 380 -10.74 6.24 9.28
CA THR A 380 -10.50 6.12 10.73
C THR A 380 -9.04 5.89 11.05
N GLN A 381 -8.62 6.27 12.27
CA GLN A 381 -7.27 5.97 12.75
C GLN A 381 -7.16 4.55 13.33
N THR A 382 -8.26 3.92 13.68
CA THR A 382 -8.27 2.59 14.30
C THR A 382 -9.31 1.69 13.66
N VAL A 383 -8.93 0.47 13.30
CA VAL A 383 -9.85 -0.55 12.77
C VAL A 383 -10.58 -1.28 13.91
N THR A 384 -10.88 -0.61 15.01
CA THR A 384 -11.76 -1.20 16.03
C THR A 384 -13.15 -1.28 15.44
N VAL A 385 -13.77 -2.46 15.53
CA VAL A 385 -15.18 -2.65 15.15
C VAL A 385 -16.00 -1.58 15.84
N VAL A 386 -16.57 -0.74 15.02
CA VAL A 386 -17.13 0.51 15.45
C VAL A 386 -18.51 0.25 16.02
N GLY A 387 -18.65 0.55 17.30
CA GLY A 387 -19.91 0.56 17.99
C GLY A 387 -20.12 -0.60 18.96
N SER A 388 -21.01 -0.42 19.91
CA SER A 388 -21.60 -1.53 20.66
C SER A 388 -22.43 -2.39 19.69
N PRO A 389 -22.71 -3.66 20.02
CA PRO A 389 -23.43 -4.58 19.13
C PRO A 389 -24.70 -4.01 18.50
N ASP A 390 -25.36 -3.08 19.19
CA ASP A 390 -26.63 -2.47 18.77
C ASP A 390 -26.47 -1.22 17.89
N CYS A 391 -25.26 -0.68 17.79
CA CYS A 391 -24.96 0.56 17.06
C CYS A 391 -23.84 0.36 16.04
N ALA A 392 -23.37 -0.88 15.85
CA ALA A 392 -22.29 -1.20 14.92
C ALA A 392 -22.77 -1.20 13.46
N ILE A 393 -21.90 -0.78 12.56
CA ILE A 393 -22.06 -1.12 11.15
C ILE A 393 -21.99 -2.65 11.04
N SER A 394 -22.95 -3.26 10.36
CA SER A 394 -22.98 -4.71 10.22
C SER A 394 -21.74 -5.23 9.48
N SER A 395 -21.31 -6.45 9.80
CA SER A 395 -20.23 -7.13 9.07
C SER A 395 -20.51 -7.23 7.57
N ASP A 396 -21.78 -7.37 7.19
CA ASP A 396 -22.21 -7.41 5.80
C ASP A 396 -21.99 -6.05 5.10
N THR A 397 -22.26 -4.96 5.81
CA THR A 397 -22.01 -3.60 5.30
C THR A 397 -20.52 -3.34 5.10
N VAL A 398 -19.69 -3.71 6.10
CA VAL A 398 -18.23 -3.67 5.96
C VAL A 398 -17.77 -4.56 4.81
N GLY A 399 -18.40 -5.72 4.61
CA GLY A 399 -18.15 -6.62 3.49
C GLY A 399 -18.42 -6.01 2.12
N GLN A 400 -19.36 -5.07 2.01
CA GLN A 400 -19.67 -4.36 0.77
C GLN A 400 -18.71 -3.20 0.47
N MET A 401 -17.96 -2.72 1.46
CA MET A 401 -16.89 -1.74 1.29
C MET A 401 -15.63 -2.43 0.77
N ARG A 402 -15.61 -2.72 -0.53
CA ARG A 402 -14.56 -3.56 -1.12
C ARG A 402 -13.24 -2.83 -1.36
N ILE A 403 -13.27 -1.51 -1.50
CA ILE A 403 -12.06 -0.70 -1.57
C ILE A 403 -11.57 -0.55 -0.13
N ARG A 404 -10.41 -1.12 0.18
CA ARG A 404 -9.81 -1.09 1.51
C ARG A 404 -8.38 -0.62 1.39
N ILE A 405 -8.08 0.50 2.01
CA ILE A 405 -6.76 1.13 1.99
C ILE A 405 -6.26 1.22 3.42
N GLY A 406 -5.12 0.63 3.66
CA GLY A 406 -4.45 0.67 4.96
C GLY A 406 -3.11 1.38 4.85
N LEU A 407 -2.90 2.42 5.67
CA LEU A 407 -1.66 3.20 5.73
C LEU A 407 -0.98 2.96 7.07
N LYS A 408 0.21 2.35 7.08
CA LYS A 408 1.02 2.10 8.28
C LYS A 408 0.20 1.51 9.44
N PHE A 409 -0.20 0.28 9.33
CA PHE A 409 -1.02 -0.45 10.29
C PHE A 409 -0.25 -1.61 10.92
N SER A 410 -0.72 -2.11 12.07
CA SER A 410 -0.20 -3.32 12.70
C SER A 410 -0.77 -4.59 12.06
N GLN A 411 -0.13 -5.74 12.29
CA GLN A 411 -0.63 -7.02 11.79
C GLN A 411 -2.07 -7.33 12.26
N THR A 412 -2.41 -6.96 13.48
CA THR A 412 -3.76 -7.14 14.02
C THR A 412 -4.79 -6.29 13.28
N GLU A 413 -4.44 -5.05 12.92
CA GLU A 413 -5.29 -4.15 12.15
C GLU A 413 -5.43 -4.64 10.70
N ALA A 414 -4.36 -5.18 10.11
CA ALA A 414 -4.39 -5.80 8.80
C ALA A 414 -5.41 -6.95 8.74
N GLY A 415 -5.40 -7.85 9.71
CA GLY A 415 -6.37 -8.95 9.79
C GLY A 415 -7.82 -8.44 9.92
N ARG A 416 -8.05 -7.34 10.63
CA ARG A 416 -9.38 -6.72 10.75
C ARG A 416 -9.83 -6.01 9.47
N LEU A 417 -8.91 -5.31 8.81
CA LEU A 417 -9.23 -4.56 7.58
C LEU A 417 -9.38 -5.48 6.37
N PHE A 418 -8.46 -6.42 6.19
CA PHE A 418 -8.36 -7.25 4.97
C PHE A 418 -8.85 -8.70 5.16
N GLY A 419 -9.19 -9.09 6.40
CA GLY A 419 -9.60 -10.47 6.69
C GLY A 419 -8.48 -11.48 6.42
N ALA A 420 -8.77 -12.54 5.67
CA ALA A 420 -7.81 -13.58 5.34
C ALA A 420 -6.57 -13.08 4.55
N ALA A 421 -6.69 -11.96 3.83
CA ALA A 421 -5.58 -11.34 3.12
C ALA A 421 -4.72 -10.39 4.01
N GLY A 422 -5.02 -10.29 5.30
CA GLY A 422 -4.38 -9.34 6.21
C GLY A 422 -2.88 -9.55 6.38
N ASP A 423 -2.42 -10.78 6.47
CA ASP A 423 -0.99 -11.09 6.61
C ASP A 423 -0.22 -10.71 5.34
N ASP A 424 -0.79 -10.95 4.17
CA ASP A 424 -0.23 -10.59 2.88
C ASP A 424 -0.16 -9.06 2.70
N ALA A 425 -1.24 -8.37 3.05
CA ALA A 425 -1.30 -6.91 3.02
C ALA A 425 -0.27 -6.29 3.99
N PHE A 426 -0.14 -6.83 5.20
CA PHE A 426 0.86 -6.40 6.16
C PHE A 426 2.29 -6.63 5.67
N ALA A 427 2.55 -7.78 5.03
CA ALA A 427 3.85 -8.10 4.47
C ALA A 427 4.25 -7.19 3.29
N ARG A 428 3.28 -6.70 2.53
CA ARG A 428 3.51 -5.77 1.39
C ARG A 428 3.69 -4.32 1.82
N MET A 429 3.20 -3.96 2.99
CA MET A 429 3.30 -2.59 3.49
C MET A 429 4.76 -2.18 3.70
N ARG A 430 5.18 -1.09 3.09
CA ARG A 430 6.59 -0.63 3.12
C ARG A 430 6.97 0.19 4.36
N GLY A 431 6.06 0.47 5.25
CA GLY A 431 6.33 1.22 6.47
C GLY A 431 6.68 2.71 6.30
N ALA A 432 6.81 3.21 5.08
CA ALA A 432 7.01 4.63 4.82
C ALA A 432 5.69 5.40 4.91
N ILE A 433 5.77 6.70 5.26
CA ILE A 433 4.60 7.57 5.31
C ILE A 433 3.97 7.68 3.92
N GLY A 434 2.65 7.48 3.82
CA GLY A 434 1.91 7.59 2.57
C GLY A 434 2.02 6.37 1.65
N THR A 435 2.51 5.22 2.13
CA THR A 435 2.42 3.94 1.42
C THR A 435 1.21 3.14 1.91
N ALA A 436 0.49 2.53 0.97
CA ALA A 436 -0.70 1.73 1.22
C ALA A 436 -0.57 0.32 0.63
#